data_084232229c8971fbb81bb07a5aaef464
#
_entry.id   084232229c8971fbb81bb07a5aaef464
#
_cell.length_a   1.000
_cell.length_b   1.000
_cell.length_c   1.000
_cell.angle_alpha   90.00
_cell.angle_beta   90.00
_cell.angle_gamma   90.00
#
_symmetry.space_group_name_H-M   'P 1'
#
loop_
_entity.id
_entity.type
_entity.pdbx_description
1 polymer ?
#
loop_
_entity_poly.entity_id
_entity_poly.type
_entity_poly.pdbx_seq_one_letter_code
_entity_poly.pdbx_strand_id
1 'polypeptide(L)'
;MSSLKQAALILFMIASLPLGAAHAAPPEAIVKQVMSRPLDDYPGKEALMITVDYPPGAVDPVHRHNAHSFVYVLEGSIVMQVQGGAAVTLKPGQSFYEGPNDLHTVGRNASQTEPAKFLVVLLKERNMPFFIPEH
;
A
#
# COMPACT_ATOMS: atom_id res chain seq x y z
N MET A 1 -48.47 -4.01 -66.21
CA MET A 1 -47.28 -3.18 -65.87
C MET A 1 -47.18 -3.17 -64.37
N SER A 2 -46.37 -4.05 -63.77
CA SER A 2 -46.20 -4.16 -62.32
C SER A 2 -44.92 -3.45 -61.91
N SER A 3 -45.08 -2.48 -61.03
CA SER A 3 -43.99 -1.72 -60.42
C SER A 3 -43.50 -2.45 -59.16
N LEU A 4 -42.29 -3.05 -59.21
CA LEU A 4 -41.64 -3.59 -58.04
C LEU A 4 -41.09 -2.44 -57.19
N LYS A 5 -41.62 -2.28 -55.97
CA LYS A 5 -41.06 -1.43 -54.96
C LYS A 5 -40.00 -2.20 -54.19
N GLN A 6 -38.71 -1.88 -54.40
CA GLN A 6 -37.61 -2.39 -53.62
C GLN A 6 -37.58 -1.68 -52.23
N ALA A 7 -37.83 -2.43 -51.18
CA ALA A 7 -37.63 -1.96 -49.83
C ALA A 7 -36.16 -2.18 -49.42
N ALA A 8 -35.40 -1.13 -49.23
CA ALA A 8 -34.04 -1.17 -48.73
C ALA A 8 -34.07 -1.40 -47.21
N LEU A 9 -33.60 -2.57 -46.78
CA LEU A 9 -33.43 -2.92 -45.35
C LEU A 9 -32.11 -2.29 -44.87
N ILE A 10 -32.16 -1.21 -44.14
CA ILE A 10 -30.99 -0.62 -43.49
C ILE A 10 -30.69 -1.41 -42.22
N LEU A 11 -29.64 -2.20 -42.25
CA LEU A 11 -29.14 -2.96 -41.11
C LEU A 11 -28.31 -2.00 -40.24
N PHE A 12 -28.88 -1.60 -39.07
CA PHE A 12 -28.15 -0.81 -38.08
C PHE A 12 -27.19 -1.73 -37.33
N MET A 13 -25.90 -1.71 -37.66
CA MET A 13 -24.85 -2.35 -36.86
C MET A 13 -24.63 -1.52 -35.60
N ILE A 14 -25.14 -1.99 -34.46
CA ILE A 14 -24.80 -1.44 -33.15
C ILE A 14 -23.40 -1.98 -32.80
N ALA A 15 -22.39 -1.13 -32.97
CA ALA A 15 -21.04 -1.40 -32.49
C ALA A 15 -21.05 -1.33 -30.96
N SER A 16 -21.04 -2.48 -30.30
CA SER A 16 -20.82 -2.56 -28.85
C SER A 16 -19.37 -2.23 -28.54
N LEU A 17 -19.10 -1.02 -28.10
CA LEU A 17 -17.81 -0.64 -27.52
C LEU A 17 -17.62 -1.43 -26.21
N PRO A 18 -16.50 -2.13 -25.99
CA PRO A 18 -16.21 -2.73 -24.70
C PRO A 18 -16.03 -1.58 -23.68
N LEU A 19 -16.88 -1.53 -22.66
CA LEU A 19 -16.63 -0.73 -21.47
C LEU A 19 -15.39 -1.33 -20.81
N GLY A 20 -14.23 -0.70 -20.98
CA GLY A 20 -13.04 -1.02 -20.23
C GLY A 20 -13.36 -0.82 -18.75
N ALA A 21 -13.28 -1.89 -17.96
CA ALA A 21 -13.40 -1.79 -16.52
C ALA A 21 -12.24 -0.91 -16.01
N ALA A 22 -12.57 0.32 -15.60
CA ALA A 22 -11.61 1.17 -14.90
C ALA A 22 -11.29 0.49 -13.58
N HIS A 23 -10.07 -0.05 -13.44
CA HIS A 23 -9.58 -0.55 -12.16
C HIS A 23 -9.35 0.65 -11.27
N ALA A 24 -10.12 0.75 -10.18
CA ALA A 24 -9.87 1.74 -9.14
C ALA A 24 -8.47 1.51 -8.53
N ALA A 25 -7.76 2.61 -8.22
CA ALA A 25 -6.50 2.51 -7.48
C ALA A 25 -6.72 1.80 -6.13
N PRO A 26 -5.71 1.02 -5.64
CA PRO A 26 -5.80 0.41 -4.31
C PRO A 26 -6.07 1.48 -3.24
N PRO A 27 -6.81 1.14 -2.17
CA PRO A 27 -6.96 2.03 -1.03
C PRO A 27 -5.60 2.38 -0.42
N GLU A 28 -5.47 3.62 0.07
CA GLU A 28 -4.26 4.08 0.74
C GLU A 28 -4.25 3.65 2.21
N ALA A 29 -3.04 3.50 2.76
CA ALA A 29 -2.82 3.31 4.18
C ALA A 29 -3.21 4.56 4.97
N ILE A 30 -3.76 4.38 6.17
CA ILE A 30 -4.09 5.47 7.09
C ILE A 30 -3.06 5.45 8.21
N VAL A 31 -2.19 6.47 8.25
CA VAL A 31 -1.11 6.59 9.23
C VAL A 31 -1.50 7.55 10.34
N LYS A 32 -1.30 7.13 11.61
CA LYS A 32 -1.53 7.97 12.79
C LYS A 32 -0.30 7.97 13.68
N GLN A 33 0.19 9.15 14.01
CA GLN A 33 1.25 9.29 14.99
C GLN A 33 0.72 8.98 16.40
N VAL A 34 1.42 8.11 17.10
CA VAL A 34 1.17 7.77 18.51
C VAL A 34 2.07 8.58 19.44
N MET A 35 3.37 8.61 19.12
CA MET A 35 4.38 9.29 19.92
C MET A 35 5.57 9.69 19.06
N SER A 36 6.22 10.79 19.43
CA SER A 36 7.57 11.14 18.96
C SER A 36 8.41 11.58 20.15
N ARG A 37 9.65 11.10 20.23
CA ARG A 37 10.60 11.43 21.31
C ARG A 37 12.00 11.62 20.74
N PRO A 38 12.62 12.80 20.98
CA PRO A 38 14.07 12.93 20.83
C PRO A 38 14.78 11.91 21.75
N LEU A 39 15.89 11.39 21.27
CA LEU A 39 16.75 10.48 22.04
C LEU A 39 18.00 11.24 22.48
N ASP A 40 18.04 11.67 23.74
CA ASP A 40 19.07 12.59 24.24
C ASP A 40 20.47 11.95 24.27
N ASP A 41 20.54 10.61 24.42
CA ASP A 41 21.75 9.82 24.36
C ASP A 41 22.17 9.42 22.94
N TYR A 42 21.35 9.75 21.94
CA TYR A 42 21.63 9.60 20.50
C TYR A 42 21.43 10.95 19.78
N PRO A 43 22.43 11.85 19.79
CA PRO A 43 22.29 13.18 19.20
C PRO A 43 21.77 13.16 17.76
N GLY A 44 20.77 13.99 17.48
CA GLY A 44 20.16 14.10 16.15
C GLY A 44 19.12 13.02 15.83
N LYS A 45 18.89 12.06 16.73
CA LYS A 45 17.92 10.97 16.52
C LYS A 45 16.63 11.18 17.31
N GLU A 46 15.58 10.57 16.81
CA GLU A 46 14.28 10.45 17.48
C GLU A 46 13.68 9.06 17.29
N ALA A 47 12.85 8.65 18.24
CA ALA A 47 11.94 7.53 18.09
C ALA A 47 10.56 8.05 17.71
N LEU A 48 10.04 7.60 16.58
CA LEU A 48 8.68 7.87 16.12
C LEU A 48 7.86 6.59 16.20
N MET A 49 6.72 6.64 16.89
CA MET A 49 5.77 5.53 16.96
C MET A 49 4.50 5.90 16.20
N ILE A 50 4.11 5.07 15.26
CA ILE A 50 2.89 5.24 14.46
C ILE A 50 2.05 3.96 14.46
N THR A 51 0.76 4.10 14.23
CA THR A 51 -0.10 3.01 13.79
C THR A 51 -0.43 3.21 12.32
N VAL A 52 -0.53 2.10 11.61
CA VAL A 52 -0.94 2.05 10.21
C VAL A 52 -2.17 1.16 10.11
N ASP A 53 -3.25 1.72 9.60
CA ASP A 53 -4.46 0.99 9.26
C ASP A 53 -4.47 0.73 7.74
N TYR A 54 -4.51 -0.54 7.35
CA TYR A 54 -4.68 -0.96 5.97
C TYR A 54 -6.14 -1.33 5.72
N PRO A 55 -6.90 -0.52 4.97
CA PRO A 55 -8.19 -0.98 4.44
C PRO A 55 -8.04 -2.28 3.65
N PRO A 56 -9.13 -3.05 3.44
CA PRO A 56 -9.10 -4.20 2.56
C PRO A 56 -8.50 -3.85 1.20
N GLY A 57 -7.51 -4.63 0.74
CA GLY A 57 -6.83 -4.42 -0.55
C GLY A 57 -5.82 -3.27 -0.60
N ALA A 58 -5.51 -2.60 0.52
CA ALA A 58 -4.50 -1.53 0.55
C ALA A 58 -3.12 -2.04 0.13
N VAL A 59 -2.42 -1.21 -0.66
CA VAL A 59 -1.05 -1.48 -1.15
C VAL A 59 -0.24 -0.19 -1.05
N ASP A 60 0.90 -0.25 -0.40
CA ASP A 60 1.86 0.86 -0.38
C ASP A 60 2.68 0.91 -1.68
N PRO A 61 3.05 2.10 -2.15
CA PRO A 61 4.07 2.22 -3.17
C PRO A 61 5.43 1.73 -2.65
N VAL A 62 6.33 1.36 -3.56
CA VAL A 62 7.72 1.04 -3.21
C VAL A 62 8.37 2.26 -2.57
N HIS A 63 9.02 2.09 -1.42
CA HIS A 63 9.53 3.21 -0.62
C HIS A 63 10.71 2.81 0.28
N ARG A 64 11.35 3.83 0.88
CA ARG A 64 12.34 3.71 1.96
C ARG A 64 11.88 4.49 3.18
N HIS A 65 12.42 4.12 4.33
CA HIS A 65 12.18 4.87 5.58
C HIS A 65 13.37 5.73 6.01
N ASN A 66 14.58 5.45 5.55
CA ASN A 66 15.84 6.01 6.07
C ASN A 66 15.92 5.95 7.60
N ALA A 67 15.43 4.87 8.15
CA ALA A 67 15.26 4.62 9.58
C ALA A 67 15.38 3.12 9.88
N HIS A 68 15.67 2.80 11.13
CA HIS A 68 15.38 1.48 11.65
C HIS A 68 13.88 1.41 11.92
N SER A 69 13.19 0.49 11.27
CA SER A 69 11.74 0.32 11.35
C SER A 69 11.40 -1.04 11.95
N PHE A 70 10.68 -1.02 13.06
CA PHE A 70 10.21 -2.22 13.77
C PHE A 70 8.70 -2.29 13.68
N VAL A 71 8.20 -3.28 12.95
CA VAL A 71 6.78 -3.50 12.70
C VAL A 71 6.24 -4.58 13.63
N TYR A 72 5.07 -4.36 14.21
CA TYR A 72 4.35 -5.33 15.03
C TYR A 72 2.87 -5.36 14.66
N VAL A 73 2.38 -6.52 14.22
CA VAL A 73 0.99 -6.65 13.76
C VAL A 73 0.03 -6.73 14.95
N LEU A 74 -1.01 -5.89 14.90
CA LEU A 74 -2.05 -5.81 15.93
C LEU A 74 -3.32 -6.55 15.49
N GLU A 75 -3.76 -6.36 14.25
CA GLU A 75 -5.01 -6.91 13.71
C GLU A 75 -4.84 -7.30 12.24
N GLY A 76 -5.58 -8.32 11.80
CA GLY A 76 -5.56 -8.77 10.40
C GLY A 76 -4.23 -9.41 10.02
N SER A 77 -3.89 -9.35 8.73
CA SER A 77 -2.63 -9.90 8.20
C SER A 77 -2.06 -8.97 7.15
N ILE A 78 -0.75 -8.81 7.14
CA ILE A 78 -0.03 -7.97 6.19
C ILE A 78 1.05 -8.76 5.48
N VAL A 79 1.40 -8.36 4.26
CA VAL A 79 2.53 -8.92 3.52
C VAL A 79 3.62 -7.86 3.42
N MET A 80 4.83 -8.23 3.82
CA MET A 80 6.00 -7.36 3.82
C MET A 80 7.15 -8.01 3.06
N GLN A 81 7.92 -7.19 2.33
CA GLN A 81 9.14 -7.60 1.65
C GLN A 81 10.09 -6.42 1.50
N VAL A 82 11.36 -6.64 1.81
CA VAL A 82 12.46 -5.77 1.39
C VAL A 82 13.19 -6.37 0.20
N GLN A 83 13.81 -5.53 -0.62
CA GLN A 83 14.57 -5.96 -1.80
C GLN A 83 15.66 -6.98 -1.40
N GLY A 84 15.71 -8.09 -2.11
CA GLY A 84 16.65 -9.19 -1.84
C GLY A 84 16.19 -10.18 -0.77
N GLY A 85 15.09 -9.88 -0.06
CA GLY A 85 14.47 -10.79 0.91
C GLY A 85 13.24 -11.50 0.36
N ALA A 86 12.74 -12.49 1.09
CA ALA A 86 11.49 -13.15 0.77
C ALA A 86 10.29 -12.32 1.23
N ALA A 87 9.19 -12.39 0.48
CA ALA A 87 7.90 -11.88 0.95
C ALA A 87 7.40 -12.75 2.12
N VAL A 88 6.96 -12.10 3.21
CA VAL A 88 6.43 -12.77 4.39
C VAL A 88 5.02 -12.27 4.69
N THR A 89 4.13 -13.18 5.06
CA THR A 89 2.81 -12.85 5.58
C THR A 89 2.87 -12.89 7.10
N LEU A 90 2.51 -11.76 7.72
CA LEU A 90 2.55 -11.56 9.17
C LEU A 90 1.13 -11.51 9.72
N LYS A 91 0.93 -12.19 10.84
CA LYS A 91 -0.33 -12.23 11.62
C LYS A 91 -0.17 -11.46 12.93
N PRO A 92 -1.26 -11.19 13.67
CA PRO A 92 -1.18 -10.52 14.97
C PRO A 92 -0.16 -11.17 15.91
N GLY A 93 0.68 -10.35 16.54
CA GLY A 93 1.76 -10.79 17.41
C GLY A 93 3.09 -11.08 16.68
N GLN A 94 3.13 -11.02 15.36
CA GLN A 94 4.35 -11.19 14.58
C GLN A 94 4.97 -9.85 14.21
N SER A 95 6.28 -9.85 13.97
CA SER A 95 7.07 -8.66 13.73
C SER A 95 7.89 -8.76 12.45
N PHE A 96 8.28 -7.58 11.94
CA PHE A 96 9.14 -7.42 10.78
C PHE A 96 10.12 -6.27 11.02
N TYR A 97 11.30 -6.34 10.44
CA TYR A 97 12.31 -5.31 10.54
C TYR A 97 12.74 -4.82 9.16
N GLU A 98 12.90 -3.51 9.03
CA GLU A 98 13.50 -2.83 7.88
C GLU A 98 14.63 -1.94 8.35
N GLY A 99 15.78 -2.02 7.68
CA GLY A 99 16.94 -1.18 7.96
C GLY A 99 16.90 0.16 7.23
N PRO A 100 17.80 1.09 7.56
CA PRO A 100 17.82 2.44 6.98
C PRO A 100 18.00 2.49 5.46
N ASN A 101 18.68 1.48 4.89
CA ASN A 101 18.97 1.42 3.46
C ASN A 101 18.07 0.43 2.71
N ASP A 102 17.16 -0.23 3.39
CA ASP A 102 16.29 -1.22 2.79
C ASP A 102 15.25 -0.55 1.88
N LEU A 103 15.07 -1.13 0.68
CA LEU A 103 13.97 -0.79 -0.19
C LEU A 103 12.78 -1.70 0.14
N HIS A 104 11.72 -1.11 0.65
CA HIS A 104 10.46 -1.81 0.93
C HIS A 104 9.70 -2.01 -0.36
N THR A 105 9.76 -3.21 -0.91
CA THR A 105 9.19 -3.52 -2.23
C THR A 105 7.76 -4.01 -2.17
N VAL A 106 7.34 -4.60 -1.05
CA VAL A 106 5.95 -5.03 -0.81
C VAL A 106 5.53 -4.63 0.60
N GLY A 107 4.52 -3.79 0.69
CA GLY A 107 3.76 -3.47 1.88
C GLY A 107 2.28 -3.48 1.51
N ARG A 108 1.50 -4.43 2.00
CA ARG A 108 0.09 -4.51 1.65
C ARG A 108 -0.73 -5.27 2.68
N ASN A 109 -2.04 -5.02 2.68
CA ASN A 109 -2.99 -5.90 3.33
C ASN A 109 -2.97 -7.27 2.64
N ALA A 110 -2.93 -8.36 3.40
CA ALA A 110 -3.00 -9.71 2.84
C ALA A 110 -4.42 -10.06 2.37
N SER A 111 -5.44 -9.32 2.85
CA SER A 111 -6.86 -9.56 2.58
C SER A 111 -7.45 -8.47 1.66
N GLN A 112 -8.37 -8.89 0.80
CA GLN A 112 -9.20 -8.00 -0.01
C GLN A 112 -10.53 -7.65 0.66
N THR A 113 -10.85 -8.28 1.81
CA THR A 113 -12.15 -8.15 2.49
C THR A 113 -12.04 -7.70 3.94
N GLU A 114 -10.92 -7.98 4.60
CA GLU A 114 -10.72 -7.66 6.01
C GLU A 114 -9.65 -6.58 6.19
N PRO A 115 -9.82 -5.65 7.13
CA PRO A 115 -8.80 -4.64 7.44
C PRO A 115 -7.61 -5.27 8.17
N ALA A 116 -6.48 -4.58 8.16
CA ALA A 116 -5.32 -4.91 8.98
C ALA A 116 -4.80 -3.67 9.70
N LYS A 117 -4.13 -3.87 10.83
CA LYS A 117 -3.54 -2.80 11.64
C LYS A 117 -2.21 -3.26 12.21
N PHE A 118 -1.23 -2.39 12.18
CA PHE A 118 0.08 -2.65 12.77
C PHE A 118 0.69 -1.40 13.39
N LEU A 119 1.57 -1.62 14.35
CA LEU A 119 2.38 -0.61 15.00
C LEU A 119 3.74 -0.57 14.30
N VAL A 120 4.30 0.63 14.14
CA VAL A 120 5.68 0.81 13.68
C VAL A 120 6.41 1.73 14.63
N VAL A 121 7.60 1.32 15.06
CA VAL A 121 8.56 2.17 15.76
C VAL A 121 9.74 2.44 14.82
N LEU A 122 9.98 3.72 14.56
CA LEU A 122 11.07 4.17 13.69
C LEU A 122 12.12 4.92 14.50
N LEU A 123 13.38 4.48 14.40
CA LEU A 123 14.53 5.22 14.90
C LEU A 123 15.15 5.96 13.71
N LYS A 124 15.05 7.28 13.69
CA LYS A 124 15.36 8.11 12.52
C LYS A 124 16.03 9.42 12.88
N GLU A 125 16.55 10.10 11.87
CA GLU A 125 16.99 11.48 12.00
C GLU A 125 15.81 12.41 12.36
N ARG A 126 16.03 13.34 13.28
CA ARG A 126 15.03 14.35 13.67
C ARG A 126 14.65 15.21 12.48
N ASN A 127 13.37 15.57 12.38
CA ASN A 127 12.83 16.46 11.35
C ASN A 127 12.97 15.95 9.91
N MET A 128 13.34 14.68 9.70
CA MET A 128 13.38 14.08 8.37
C MET A 128 12.10 13.26 8.11
N PRO A 129 11.63 13.19 6.85
CA PRO A 129 10.49 12.36 6.51
C PRO A 129 10.80 10.88 6.76
N PHE A 130 9.80 10.12 7.18
CA PHE A 130 9.94 8.69 7.45
C PHE A 130 9.43 7.80 6.30
N PHE A 131 8.82 8.40 5.30
CA PHE A 131 8.29 7.69 4.13
C PHE A 131 8.79 8.41 2.87
N ILE A 132 9.58 7.71 2.06
CA ILE A 132 10.24 8.26 0.87
C ILE A 132 9.91 7.33 -0.30
N PRO A 133 8.89 7.68 -1.13
CA PRO A 133 8.53 6.88 -2.30
C PRO A 133 9.69 6.82 -3.30
N GLU A 134 9.88 5.66 -3.93
CA GLU A 134 10.77 5.48 -5.08
C GLU A 134 9.97 5.70 -6.37
N HIS A 135 10.58 6.37 -7.34
CA HIS A 135 9.98 6.70 -8.65
C HIS A 135 10.64 5.94 -9.79
#